data_101c81a1e951aeb6cba9399b5f90d85a
#
_entry.id   101c81a1e951aeb6cba9399b5f90d85a
#
_cell.length_a   1.000
_cell.length_b   1.000
_cell.length_c   1.000
_cell.angle_alpha   90.00
_cell.angle_beta   90.00
_cell.angle_gamma   90.00
#
_symmetry.space_group_name_H-M   'P 1'
#
loop_
_entity.id
_entity.type
_entity.pdbx_description
1 polymer ?
#
loop_
_entity_poly.entity_id
_entity_poly.type
_entity_poly.pdbx_seq_one_letter_code
_entity_poly.pdbx_strand_id
1 'polypeptide(L)'
;MKQLLNGNRMPPKKKYDEMLRADIQQARFSTNEPLPSYRQLAKQYVCSIATVKRMVDTLQNEGIVVTIPGKGTFLTTGQVVPRRPKNNIIGIVTVHNQWQTYFSNYRTEWLDRGWMFAVYDAFEDQQEPHLERLFLRRAQSEGFCSIIMVPTPFSSQNTALFRKLRQEGIKIAHIAPDLADLPQESFFLLDHVAGGQLAVKAACERGYEYGIFTDISLPTAFKRLMHQGLVQQSEISGLKLLPALNISYWGEDAREGETEERRQCKLTKVAGYLDIIRSLPQRTVLFCAQSDLADICCQVLSANGIMPGRDIGVIALDCNTPGPRAVTTITYDIAAQVHAALEYATDHSISPLKAVQQYFPPTFTDYNTL
;
A
#
# COMPACT_ATOMS: atom_id res chain seq x y z
N MET A 1 -10.74 -30.55 -63.30
CA MET A 1 -9.76 -29.44 -63.31
C MET A 1 -10.45 -28.21 -62.72
N LYS A 2 -10.33 -28.01 -61.41
CA LYS A 2 -10.61 -26.81 -60.59
C LYS A 2 -10.35 -27.15 -59.14
N GLN A 3 -9.10 -27.30 -58.80
CA GLN A 3 -8.57 -27.22 -57.43
C GLN A 3 -7.48 -26.15 -57.49
N LEU A 4 -7.34 -25.40 -56.40
CA LEU A 4 -6.36 -24.35 -56.11
C LEU A 4 -6.92 -22.95 -56.20
N LEU A 5 -7.46 -22.52 -55.07
CA LEU A 5 -7.32 -21.17 -54.50
C LEU A 5 -7.81 -21.21 -53.05
N ASN A 6 -7.04 -21.88 -52.21
CA ASN A 6 -7.16 -21.69 -50.75
C ASN A 6 -6.49 -20.34 -50.43
N GLY A 7 -7.32 -19.33 -50.32
CA GLY A 7 -6.89 -17.99 -49.90
C GLY A 7 -6.20 -18.02 -48.54
N ASN A 8 -5.06 -17.46 -48.51
CA ASN A 8 -4.25 -17.14 -47.32
C ASN A 8 -5.10 -16.27 -46.37
N ARG A 9 -5.93 -16.90 -45.52
CA ARG A 9 -6.57 -16.18 -44.40
C ARG A 9 -5.49 -15.74 -43.46
N MET A 10 -5.27 -14.42 -43.37
CA MET A 10 -4.39 -13.84 -42.35
C MET A 10 -4.79 -14.38 -40.97
N PRO A 11 -3.83 -14.84 -40.18
CA PRO A 11 -4.13 -15.35 -38.84
C PRO A 11 -4.80 -14.27 -37.97
N PRO A 12 -5.69 -14.65 -37.04
CA PRO A 12 -6.33 -13.69 -36.15
C PRO A 12 -5.29 -12.91 -35.33
N LYS A 13 -5.55 -11.64 -35.04
CA LYS A 13 -4.67 -10.66 -34.41
C LYS A 13 -3.92 -11.17 -33.15
N LYS A 14 -4.52 -12.08 -32.40
CA LYS A 14 -3.96 -12.73 -31.20
C LYS A 14 -2.79 -13.66 -31.50
N LYS A 15 -2.73 -14.23 -32.67
CA LYS A 15 -1.74 -15.21 -33.09
C LYS A 15 -0.35 -14.63 -33.36
N TYR A 16 -0.24 -13.36 -33.75
CA TYR A 16 1.03 -12.71 -33.98
C TYR A 16 1.76 -12.38 -32.68
N ASP A 17 1.05 -11.95 -31.65
CA ASP A 17 1.62 -11.69 -30.32
C ASP A 17 2.18 -12.98 -29.73
N GLU A 18 1.46 -14.11 -29.89
CA GLU A 18 1.88 -15.43 -29.44
C GLU A 18 3.13 -15.92 -30.19
N MET A 19 3.24 -15.65 -31.49
CA MET A 19 4.40 -16.03 -32.30
C MET A 19 5.69 -15.32 -31.85
N LEU A 20 5.63 -14.00 -31.65
CA LEU A 20 6.80 -13.25 -31.20
C LEU A 20 7.19 -13.65 -29.77
N ARG A 21 6.23 -13.95 -28.90
CA ARG A 21 6.49 -14.50 -27.55
C ARG A 21 7.19 -15.84 -27.60
N ALA A 22 6.70 -16.74 -28.46
CA ALA A 22 7.30 -18.06 -28.61
C ALA A 22 8.75 -17.96 -29.10
N ASP A 23 9.04 -17.06 -30.03
CA ASP A 23 10.40 -16.82 -30.52
C ASP A 23 11.32 -16.26 -29.43
N ILE A 24 10.78 -15.38 -28.58
CA ILE A 24 11.51 -14.86 -27.42
C ILE A 24 11.77 -15.95 -26.40
N GLN A 25 10.77 -16.77 -26.06
CA GLN A 25 10.90 -17.89 -25.11
C GLN A 25 11.86 -18.96 -25.60
N GLN A 26 11.95 -19.16 -26.92
CA GLN A 26 12.90 -20.09 -27.55
C GLN A 26 14.31 -19.49 -27.72
N ALA A 27 14.61 -18.34 -27.11
CA ALA A 27 15.88 -17.62 -27.19
C ALA A 27 16.38 -17.36 -28.62
N ARG A 28 15.45 -17.12 -29.56
CA ARG A 28 15.78 -16.80 -30.95
C ARG A 28 16.35 -15.40 -31.13
N PHE A 29 16.22 -14.56 -30.12
CA PHE A 29 16.76 -13.21 -30.09
C PHE A 29 17.80 -13.08 -28.99
N SER A 30 18.90 -12.40 -29.31
CA SER A 30 19.94 -12.09 -28.32
C SER A 30 19.43 -11.05 -27.31
N THR A 31 19.83 -11.23 -26.06
CA THR A 31 19.50 -10.28 -25.00
C THR A 31 20.34 -9.01 -25.03
N ASN A 32 21.51 -9.09 -25.70
CA ASN A 32 22.47 -7.99 -25.80
C ASN A 32 22.38 -7.19 -27.10
N GLU A 33 21.52 -7.62 -28.02
CA GLU A 33 21.31 -6.97 -29.33
C GLU A 33 19.87 -6.47 -29.44
N PRO A 34 19.63 -5.40 -30.23
CA PRO A 34 18.29 -4.97 -30.49
C PRO A 34 17.51 -6.04 -31.27
N LEU A 35 16.22 -6.17 -30.99
CA LEU A 35 15.32 -6.95 -31.86
C LEU A 35 15.42 -6.44 -33.30
N PRO A 36 15.16 -7.31 -34.28
CA PRO A 36 15.09 -6.89 -35.67
C PRO A 36 14.13 -5.69 -35.84
N SER A 37 14.45 -4.82 -36.77
CA SER A 37 13.63 -3.64 -37.05
C SER A 37 12.17 -4.01 -37.36
N TYR A 38 11.25 -3.11 -37.16
CA TYR A 38 9.82 -3.35 -37.45
C TYR A 38 9.58 -3.81 -38.89
N ARG A 39 10.41 -3.36 -39.84
CA ARG A 39 10.36 -3.82 -41.23
C ARG A 39 10.81 -5.28 -41.38
N GLN A 40 11.84 -5.68 -40.67
CA GLN A 40 12.34 -7.06 -40.66
C GLN A 40 11.35 -8.01 -39.99
N LEU A 41 10.82 -7.64 -38.82
CA LEU A 41 9.80 -8.41 -38.11
C LEU A 41 8.50 -8.51 -38.95
N ALA A 42 8.08 -7.45 -39.64
CA ALA A 42 6.93 -7.48 -40.53
C ALA A 42 7.11 -8.48 -41.68
N LYS A 43 8.32 -8.56 -42.23
CA LYS A 43 8.69 -9.54 -43.26
C LYS A 43 8.74 -10.96 -42.68
N GLN A 44 9.33 -11.14 -41.51
CA GLN A 44 9.46 -12.45 -40.83
C GLN A 44 8.09 -13.04 -40.49
N TYR A 45 7.19 -12.25 -39.92
CA TYR A 45 5.85 -12.72 -39.50
C TYR A 45 4.78 -12.54 -40.57
N VAL A 46 5.14 -12.08 -41.77
CA VAL A 46 4.22 -11.86 -42.90
C VAL A 46 3.01 -11.00 -42.48
N CYS A 47 3.29 -9.86 -41.84
CA CYS A 47 2.28 -8.95 -41.37
C CYS A 47 2.63 -7.48 -41.64
N SER A 48 1.72 -6.55 -41.33
CA SER A 48 1.98 -5.12 -41.53
C SER A 48 2.92 -4.55 -40.45
N ILE A 49 3.65 -3.49 -40.75
CA ILE A 49 4.47 -2.74 -39.80
C ILE A 49 3.59 -2.24 -38.62
N ALA A 50 2.36 -1.84 -38.89
CA ALA A 50 1.41 -1.43 -37.85
C ALA A 50 1.06 -2.60 -36.90
N THR A 51 0.98 -3.84 -37.42
CA THR A 51 0.79 -5.04 -36.60
C THR A 51 2.00 -5.28 -35.72
N VAL A 52 3.23 -5.20 -36.28
CA VAL A 52 4.47 -5.36 -35.51
C VAL A 52 4.59 -4.29 -34.40
N LYS A 53 4.29 -3.03 -34.74
CA LYS A 53 4.29 -1.95 -33.74
C LYS A 53 3.39 -2.31 -32.56
N ARG A 54 2.17 -2.77 -32.81
CA ARG A 54 1.24 -3.17 -31.75
C ARG A 54 1.74 -4.39 -30.97
N MET A 55 2.32 -5.40 -31.63
CA MET A 55 2.95 -6.55 -30.96
C MET A 55 4.05 -6.07 -29.99
N VAL A 56 4.93 -5.19 -30.45
CA VAL A 56 6.00 -4.63 -29.64
C VAL A 56 5.44 -3.76 -28.51
N ASP A 57 4.41 -2.93 -28.78
CA ASP A 57 3.74 -2.12 -27.77
C ASP A 57 3.10 -3.01 -26.67
N THR A 58 2.50 -4.15 -27.07
CA THR A 58 1.95 -5.13 -26.12
C THR A 58 3.06 -5.74 -25.26
N LEU A 59 4.13 -6.23 -25.87
CA LEU A 59 5.27 -6.81 -25.14
C LEU A 59 6.01 -5.77 -24.29
N GLN A 60 6.03 -4.51 -24.72
CA GLN A 60 6.59 -3.42 -23.94
C GLN A 60 5.70 -3.07 -22.73
N ASN A 61 4.39 -3.11 -22.89
CA ASN A 61 3.45 -2.94 -21.77
C ASN A 61 3.55 -4.07 -20.74
N GLU A 62 3.97 -5.25 -21.18
CA GLU A 62 4.19 -6.41 -20.30
C GLU A 62 5.63 -6.48 -19.74
N GLY A 63 6.48 -5.54 -20.14
CA GLY A 63 7.86 -5.48 -19.67
C GLY A 63 8.79 -6.54 -20.27
N ILE A 64 8.39 -7.22 -21.35
CA ILE A 64 9.20 -8.23 -22.04
C ILE A 64 10.24 -7.59 -22.95
N VAL A 65 9.92 -6.41 -23.49
CA VAL A 65 10.85 -5.63 -24.33
C VAL A 65 10.87 -4.17 -23.90
N VAL A 66 11.96 -3.48 -24.20
CA VAL A 66 12.12 -2.04 -23.99
C VAL A 66 12.60 -1.37 -25.28
N THR A 67 11.97 -0.28 -25.70
CA THR A 67 12.40 0.52 -26.86
C THR A 67 13.23 1.70 -26.38
N ILE A 68 14.48 1.75 -26.83
CA ILE A 68 15.40 2.86 -26.56
C ILE A 68 15.47 3.75 -27.80
N PRO A 69 15.03 5.03 -27.72
CA PRO A 69 15.08 5.93 -28.85
C PRO A 69 16.49 6.03 -29.46
N GLY A 70 16.60 5.85 -30.80
CA GLY A 70 17.84 5.88 -31.53
C GLY A 70 18.72 4.63 -31.39
N LYS A 71 18.37 3.64 -30.54
CA LYS A 71 19.15 2.40 -30.36
C LYS A 71 18.39 1.14 -30.75
N GLY A 72 17.05 1.15 -30.69
CA GLY A 72 16.22 -0.01 -31.06
C GLY A 72 15.39 -0.56 -29.91
N THR A 73 14.75 -1.70 -30.14
CA THR A 73 13.97 -2.46 -29.15
C THR A 73 14.77 -3.65 -28.66
N PHE A 74 14.92 -3.80 -27.36
CA PHE A 74 15.72 -4.85 -26.72
C PHE A 74 14.85 -5.76 -25.89
N LEU A 75 15.25 -7.02 -25.74
CA LEU A 75 14.67 -7.93 -24.74
C LEU A 75 15.06 -7.45 -23.34
N THR A 76 14.09 -7.46 -22.44
CA THR A 76 14.36 -7.19 -21.03
C THR A 76 14.94 -8.46 -20.39
N THR A 77 16.24 -8.52 -20.24
CA THR A 77 16.93 -9.60 -19.50
C THR A 77 16.99 -9.34 -18.02
N GLY A 78 15.97 -8.76 -17.41
CA GLY A 78 16.05 -8.33 -16.03
C GLY A 78 17.04 -7.16 -15.76
N GLN A 79 17.80 -6.77 -16.76
CA GLN A 79 18.67 -5.58 -16.76
C GLN A 79 18.15 -4.58 -17.80
N VAL A 80 16.97 -4.00 -17.55
CA VAL A 80 16.72 -2.66 -18.09
C VAL A 80 17.78 -1.79 -17.43
N VAL A 81 18.71 -1.25 -18.23
CA VAL A 81 19.55 -0.16 -17.73
C VAL A 81 18.57 1.00 -17.49
N PRO A 82 18.20 1.26 -16.25
CA PRO A 82 17.23 2.30 -15.97
C PRO A 82 17.79 3.61 -16.55
N ARG A 83 16.96 4.40 -17.21
CA ARG A 83 17.36 5.78 -17.48
C ARG A 83 17.80 6.36 -16.15
N ARG A 84 18.99 6.95 -16.09
CA ARG A 84 19.35 7.71 -14.89
C ARG A 84 18.30 8.78 -14.70
N PRO A 85 17.79 8.94 -13.48
CA PRO A 85 16.87 10.03 -13.15
C PRO A 85 17.45 11.34 -13.67
N LYS A 86 16.61 12.24 -14.16
CA LYS A 86 17.07 13.53 -14.65
C LYS A 86 17.41 14.50 -13.52
N ASN A 87 16.86 14.23 -12.34
CA ASN A 87 17.03 15.08 -11.16
C ASN A 87 16.96 14.24 -9.87
N ASN A 88 17.31 14.86 -8.76
CA ASN A 88 17.24 14.28 -7.42
C ASN A 88 15.95 14.68 -6.71
N ILE A 89 14.80 14.46 -7.36
CA ILE A 89 13.50 14.74 -6.76
C ILE A 89 12.82 13.42 -6.39
N ILE A 90 12.36 13.33 -5.16
CA ILE A 90 11.49 12.27 -4.65
C ILE A 90 10.06 12.81 -4.65
N GLY A 91 9.18 12.20 -5.45
CA GLY A 91 7.75 12.47 -5.39
C GLY A 91 7.17 11.78 -4.15
N ILE A 92 6.31 12.47 -3.42
CA ILE A 92 5.61 11.91 -2.25
C ILE A 92 4.12 12.12 -2.45
N VAL A 93 3.37 11.02 -2.51
CA VAL A 93 1.91 11.05 -2.52
C VAL A 93 1.42 10.72 -1.12
N THR A 94 0.64 11.61 -0.52
CA THR A 94 0.05 11.44 0.81
C THR A 94 -1.46 11.56 0.76
N VAL A 95 -2.14 10.98 1.75
CA VAL A 95 -3.62 11.05 1.88
C VAL A 95 -4.07 11.70 3.19
N HIS A 96 -3.11 12.10 4.05
CA HIS A 96 -3.38 12.73 5.34
C HIS A 96 -2.22 13.63 5.77
N ASN A 97 -2.51 14.75 6.40
CA ASN A 97 -1.51 15.68 6.97
C ASN A 97 -0.48 14.99 7.87
N GLN A 98 -0.87 13.91 8.54
CA GLN A 98 0.00 13.15 9.42
C GLN A 98 1.22 12.56 8.68
N TRP A 99 1.03 12.06 7.47
CA TRP A 99 2.13 11.55 6.63
C TRP A 99 3.09 12.66 6.23
N GLN A 100 2.57 13.87 5.95
CA GLN A 100 3.42 15.02 5.66
C GLN A 100 4.36 15.33 6.83
N THR A 101 3.88 15.22 8.07
CA THR A 101 4.70 15.43 9.27
C THR A 101 5.85 14.43 9.35
N TYR A 102 5.59 13.14 9.09
CA TYR A 102 6.65 12.13 9.09
C TYR A 102 7.72 12.41 8.05
N PHE A 103 7.34 12.75 6.82
CA PHE A 103 8.31 13.10 5.78
C PHE A 103 9.05 14.41 6.07
N SER A 104 8.37 15.38 6.69
CA SER A 104 8.98 16.67 7.05
C SER A 104 10.14 16.51 8.03
N ASN A 105 10.11 15.51 8.91
CA ASN A 105 11.19 15.21 9.84
C ASN A 105 12.51 14.85 9.15
N TYR A 106 12.45 14.32 7.94
CA TYR A 106 13.62 13.92 7.16
C TYR A 106 14.03 14.97 6.11
N ARG A 107 13.26 16.04 5.92
CA ARG A 107 13.48 17.00 4.83
C ARG A 107 14.87 17.61 4.86
N THR A 108 15.36 18.04 6.01
CA THR A 108 16.68 18.67 6.15
C THR A 108 17.79 17.68 5.83
N GLU A 109 17.73 16.48 6.41
CA GLU A 109 18.73 15.44 6.16
C GLU A 109 18.84 15.08 4.68
N TRP A 110 17.71 14.87 4.00
CA TRP A 110 17.73 14.54 2.57
C TRP A 110 18.12 15.71 1.68
N LEU A 111 17.79 16.96 2.08
CA LEU A 111 18.25 18.15 1.38
C LEU A 111 19.78 18.29 1.44
N ASP A 112 20.38 18.05 2.61
CA ASP A 112 21.84 18.05 2.79
C ASP A 112 22.52 16.95 1.97
N ARG A 113 21.84 15.83 1.74
CA ARG A 113 22.27 14.75 0.85
C ARG A 113 22.01 15.05 -0.64
N GLY A 114 21.47 16.21 -0.98
CA GLY A 114 21.22 16.68 -2.35
C GLY A 114 19.87 16.25 -2.93
N TRP A 115 18.88 15.85 -2.08
CA TRP A 115 17.56 15.43 -2.51
C TRP A 115 16.49 16.47 -2.19
N MET A 116 15.47 16.57 -3.02
CA MET A 116 14.30 17.41 -2.80
C MET A 116 13.02 16.59 -2.80
N PHE A 117 12.02 17.01 -2.02
CA PHE A 117 10.70 16.40 -1.98
C PHE A 117 9.70 17.23 -2.79
N ALA A 118 8.95 16.58 -3.66
CA ALA A 118 7.78 17.11 -4.32
C ALA A 118 6.55 16.40 -3.77
N VAL A 119 5.78 17.07 -2.92
CA VAL A 119 4.65 16.48 -2.21
C VAL A 119 3.36 16.75 -2.97
N TYR A 120 2.55 15.71 -3.17
CA TYR A 120 1.16 15.79 -3.57
C TYR A 120 0.29 15.25 -2.44
N ASP A 121 -0.51 16.13 -1.85
CA ASP A 121 -1.50 15.75 -0.85
C ASP A 121 -2.83 15.45 -1.53
N ALA A 122 -3.18 14.16 -1.52
CA ALA A 122 -4.42 13.67 -2.11
C ALA A 122 -5.60 13.72 -1.14
N PHE A 123 -5.46 14.28 0.05
CA PHE A 123 -6.50 14.25 1.07
C PHE A 123 -7.75 15.03 0.65
N GLU A 124 -7.58 16.22 0.11
CA GLU A 124 -8.68 17.03 -0.39
C GLU A 124 -9.24 16.52 -1.73
N ASP A 125 -8.42 15.80 -2.49
CA ASP A 125 -8.69 15.34 -3.84
C ASP A 125 -9.19 13.88 -3.89
N GLN A 126 -9.64 13.31 -2.77
CA GLN A 126 -10.00 11.88 -2.69
C GLN A 126 -11.14 11.45 -3.62
N GLN A 127 -11.89 12.38 -4.17
CA GLN A 127 -12.95 12.12 -5.15
C GLN A 127 -12.50 12.34 -6.60
N GLU A 128 -11.24 12.77 -6.80
CA GLU A 128 -10.69 13.17 -8.09
C GLU A 128 -9.58 12.20 -8.57
N PRO A 129 -9.97 11.00 -9.09
CA PRO A 129 -9.01 9.93 -9.42
C PRO A 129 -7.97 10.32 -10.47
N HIS A 130 -8.24 11.39 -11.24
CA HIS A 130 -7.32 11.84 -12.28
C HIS A 130 -6.13 12.64 -11.75
N LEU A 131 -6.22 13.25 -10.56
CA LEU A 131 -5.17 14.11 -10.02
C LEU A 131 -3.93 13.32 -9.58
N GLU A 132 -4.09 12.16 -8.91
CA GLU A 132 -2.97 11.26 -8.65
C GLU A 132 -2.27 10.87 -9.95
N ARG A 133 -3.03 10.49 -10.98
CA ARG A 133 -2.49 10.13 -12.29
C ARG A 133 -1.75 11.30 -12.95
N LEU A 134 -2.26 12.52 -12.79
CA LEU A 134 -1.62 13.74 -13.30
C LEU A 134 -0.28 13.96 -12.61
N PHE A 135 -0.20 13.84 -11.29
CA PHE A 135 1.04 13.93 -10.53
C PHE A 135 2.06 12.89 -10.99
N LEU A 136 1.65 11.62 -11.10
CA LEU A 136 2.51 10.53 -11.57
C LEU A 136 3.07 10.79 -12.98
N ARG A 137 2.23 11.29 -13.91
CA ARG A 137 2.67 11.67 -15.25
C ARG A 137 3.61 12.87 -15.24
N ARG A 138 3.40 13.82 -14.33
CA ARG A 138 4.29 14.95 -14.17
C ARG A 138 5.63 14.50 -13.64
N ALA A 139 5.67 13.66 -12.63
CA ALA A 139 6.90 13.03 -12.13
C ALA A 139 7.66 12.30 -13.24
N GLN A 140 6.94 11.60 -14.14
CA GLN A 140 7.51 10.95 -15.32
C GLN A 140 8.16 11.97 -16.28
N SER A 141 7.42 13.02 -16.64
CA SER A 141 7.90 14.02 -17.62
C SER A 141 9.08 14.83 -17.11
N GLU A 142 9.08 15.19 -15.84
CA GLU A 142 10.17 15.91 -15.18
C GLU A 142 11.37 15.00 -14.85
N GLY A 143 11.18 13.68 -14.88
CA GLY A 143 12.23 12.69 -14.63
C GLY A 143 12.63 12.59 -13.17
N PHE A 144 11.65 12.50 -12.28
CA PHE A 144 11.87 12.24 -10.85
C PHE A 144 12.68 10.96 -10.66
N CYS A 145 13.45 10.90 -9.60
CA CYS A 145 14.22 9.71 -9.23
C CYS A 145 13.31 8.59 -8.75
N SER A 146 12.37 8.92 -7.91
CA SER A 146 11.51 7.97 -7.24
C SER A 146 10.19 8.59 -6.79
N ILE A 147 9.24 7.74 -6.42
CA ILE A 147 7.96 8.14 -5.86
C ILE A 147 7.69 7.25 -4.65
N ILE A 148 7.35 7.86 -3.52
CA ILE A 148 6.85 7.17 -2.34
C ILE A 148 5.34 7.40 -2.27
N MET A 149 4.59 6.30 -2.14
CA MET A 149 3.14 6.29 -2.21
C MET A 149 2.53 5.90 -0.87
N VAL A 150 1.73 6.79 -0.29
CA VAL A 150 0.59 6.37 0.51
C VAL A 150 -0.57 6.21 -0.47
N PRO A 151 -1.03 4.98 -0.77
CA PRO A 151 -2.04 4.76 -1.80
C PRO A 151 -3.34 5.51 -1.51
N THR A 152 -3.90 6.11 -2.55
CA THR A 152 -5.26 6.65 -2.54
C THR A 152 -6.26 5.53 -2.87
N PRO A 153 -7.58 5.72 -2.66
CA PRO A 153 -8.60 4.77 -3.09
C PRO A 153 -8.56 4.44 -4.60
N PHE A 154 -7.90 5.29 -5.38
CA PHE A 154 -7.80 5.17 -6.84
C PHE A 154 -6.48 4.62 -7.35
N SER A 155 -5.51 4.40 -6.47
CA SER A 155 -4.16 3.95 -6.87
C SER A 155 -4.19 2.62 -7.62
N SER A 156 -5.15 1.74 -7.33
CA SER A 156 -5.35 0.48 -8.07
C SER A 156 -5.61 0.69 -9.56
N GLN A 157 -6.17 1.83 -9.96
CA GLN A 157 -6.40 2.20 -11.36
C GLN A 157 -5.11 2.66 -12.08
N ASN A 158 -4.04 2.90 -11.33
CA ASN A 158 -2.76 3.40 -11.84
C ASN A 158 -1.67 2.32 -11.97
N THR A 159 -1.99 1.05 -11.73
CA THR A 159 -1.02 -0.07 -11.75
C THR A 159 -0.24 -0.20 -13.06
N ALA A 160 -0.90 0.05 -14.20
CA ALA A 160 -0.23 0.07 -15.51
C ALA A 160 0.78 1.25 -15.62
N LEU A 161 0.45 2.39 -15.01
CA LEU A 161 1.35 3.54 -14.97
C LEU A 161 2.52 3.28 -14.03
N PHE A 162 2.32 2.67 -12.86
CA PHE A 162 3.40 2.25 -11.96
C PHE A 162 4.42 1.36 -12.69
N ARG A 163 3.93 0.34 -13.40
CA ARG A 163 4.79 -0.53 -14.22
C ARG A 163 5.62 0.27 -15.23
N LYS A 164 4.98 1.21 -15.94
CA LYS A 164 5.64 2.06 -16.92
C LYS A 164 6.71 2.94 -16.29
N LEU A 165 6.42 3.58 -15.16
CA LEU A 165 7.35 4.42 -14.42
C LEU A 165 8.61 3.64 -14.01
N ARG A 166 8.42 2.42 -13.47
CA ARG A 166 9.55 1.54 -13.12
C ARG A 166 10.40 1.14 -14.33
N GLN A 167 9.78 0.85 -15.48
CA GLN A 167 10.49 0.55 -16.72
C GLN A 167 11.29 1.76 -17.21
N GLU A 168 10.85 2.97 -16.94
CA GLU A 168 11.56 4.21 -17.27
C GLU A 168 12.61 4.60 -16.23
N GLY A 169 12.79 3.80 -15.18
CA GLY A 169 13.84 4.01 -14.19
C GLY A 169 13.41 4.76 -12.94
N ILE A 170 12.11 5.06 -12.78
CA ILE A 170 11.56 5.70 -11.59
C ILE A 170 11.18 4.60 -10.59
N LYS A 171 11.77 4.64 -9.41
CA LYS A 171 11.41 3.73 -8.32
C LYS A 171 10.07 4.09 -7.71
N ILE A 172 9.33 3.10 -7.27
CA ILE A 172 8.09 3.31 -6.52
C ILE A 172 8.16 2.50 -5.24
N ALA A 173 7.93 3.15 -4.11
CA ALA A 173 7.82 2.54 -2.79
C ALA A 173 6.42 2.78 -2.23
N HIS A 174 5.69 1.73 -1.91
CA HIS A 174 4.40 1.82 -1.24
C HIS A 174 4.60 1.64 0.26
N ILE A 175 4.03 2.55 1.06
CA ILE A 175 4.13 2.54 2.53
C ILE A 175 2.79 2.24 3.23
N ALA A 176 1.79 1.80 2.47
CA ALA A 176 0.53 1.29 3.01
C ALA A 176 0.08 0.04 2.25
N PRO A 177 -0.72 -0.85 2.88
CA PRO A 177 -0.95 -2.21 2.39
C PRO A 177 -2.02 -2.34 1.30
N ASP A 178 -2.61 -1.26 0.82
CA ASP A 178 -3.76 -1.29 -0.09
C ASP A 178 -3.49 -1.95 -1.45
N LEU A 179 -2.23 -2.02 -1.85
CA LEU A 179 -1.76 -2.65 -3.08
C LEU A 179 -0.78 -3.82 -2.83
N ALA A 180 -0.74 -4.36 -1.60
CA ALA A 180 0.27 -5.35 -1.19
C ALA A 180 0.17 -6.71 -1.91
N ASP A 181 -0.91 -6.96 -2.64
CA ASP A 181 -1.12 -8.13 -3.49
C ASP A 181 -0.43 -8.03 -4.86
N LEU A 182 0.23 -6.90 -5.16
CA LEU A 182 0.99 -6.73 -6.41
C LEU A 182 2.46 -7.17 -6.22
N PRO A 183 2.85 -8.38 -6.66
CA PRO A 183 4.16 -8.96 -6.32
C PRO A 183 5.35 -8.24 -6.96
N GLN A 184 5.10 -7.34 -7.90
CA GLN A 184 6.16 -6.60 -8.61
C GLN A 184 6.42 -5.22 -8.03
N GLU A 185 5.62 -4.78 -7.06
CA GLU A 185 5.77 -3.48 -6.41
C GLU A 185 6.67 -3.61 -5.18
N SER A 186 7.34 -2.51 -4.80
CA SER A 186 8.12 -2.47 -3.57
C SER A 186 7.27 -1.93 -2.43
N PHE A 187 7.31 -2.65 -1.30
CA PHE A 187 6.52 -2.35 -0.13
C PHE A 187 7.39 -2.20 1.12
N PHE A 188 7.08 -1.19 1.90
CA PHE A 188 7.64 -0.93 3.22
C PHE A 188 6.46 -0.82 4.17
N LEU A 189 6.07 -1.93 4.82
CA LEU A 189 4.78 -2.05 5.49
C LEU A 189 4.94 -2.28 6.99
N LEU A 190 4.06 -1.68 7.77
CA LEU A 190 3.85 -2.06 9.16
C LEU A 190 3.20 -3.43 9.19
N ASP A 191 3.69 -4.34 10.05
CA ASP A 191 3.15 -5.69 10.16
C ASP A 191 1.89 -5.72 11.05
N HIS A 192 0.78 -5.29 10.44
CA HIS A 192 -0.51 -5.24 11.13
C HIS A 192 -1.04 -6.63 11.52
N VAL A 193 -0.67 -7.68 10.78
CA VAL A 193 -1.04 -9.06 11.16
C VAL A 193 -0.34 -9.44 12.46
N ALA A 194 0.98 -9.22 12.54
CA ALA A 194 1.73 -9.43 13.76
C ALA A 194 1.21 -8.56 14.92
N GLY A 195 0.73 -7.34 14.63
CA GLY A 195 0.11 -6.46 15.61
C GLY A 195 -1.14 -7.06 16.25
N GLY A 196 -2.05 -7.57 15.43
CA GLY A 196 -3.24 -8.29 15.91
C GLY A 196 -2.86 -9.55 16.72
N GLN A 197 -1.89 -10.32 16.25
CA GLN A 197 -1.40 -11.49 16.97
C GLN A 197 -0.79 -11.14 18.34
N LEU A 198 0.01 -10.08 18.39
CA LEU A 198 0.63 -9.60 19.63
C LEU A 198 -0.41 -9.14 20.65
N ALA A 199 -1.47 -8.45 20.20
CA ALA A 199 -2.56 -8.02 21.06
C ALA A 199 -3.29 -9.18 21.72
N VAL A 200 -3.59 -10.25 20.96
CA VAL A 200 -4.23 -11.45 21.52
C VAL A 200 -3.33 -12.16 22.51
N LYS A 201 -2.04 -12.30 22.22
CA LYS A 201 -1.06 -12.89 23.16
C LYS A 201 -1.03 -12.12 24.46
N ALA A 202 -0.91 -10.79 24.39
CA ALA A 202 -0.90 -9.94 25.58
C ALA A 202 -2.18 -10.05 26.41
N ALA A 203 -3.33 -10.16 25.75
CA ALA A 203 -4.62 -10.37 26.43
C ALA A 203 -4.70 -11.75 27.11
N CYS A 204 -4.31 -12.83 26.43
CA CYS A 204 -4.29 -14.18 27.00
C CYS A 204 -3.36 -14.31 28.20
N GLU A 205 -2.16 -13.71 28.14
CA GLU A 205 -1.19 -13.67 29.24
C GLU A 205 -1.75 -13.00 30.51
N ARG A 206 -2.75 -12.10 30.34
CA ARG A 206 -3.45 -11.41 31.45
C ARG A 206 -4.76 -12.08 31.83
N GLY A 207 -5.07 -13.24 31.24
CA GLY A 207 -6.21 -14.08 31.59
C GLY A 207 -7.53 -13.65 30.95
N TYR A 208 -7.51 -12.85 29.90
CA TYR A 208 -8.70 -12.57 29.10
C TYR A 208 -9.10 -13.81 28.29
N GLU A 209 -10.40 -14.09 28.24
CA GLU A 209 -10.97 -15.28 27.59
C GLU A 209 -11.78 -14.91 26.34
N TYR A 210 -12.27 -13.67 26.29
CA TYR A 210 -13.11 -13.14 25.22
C TYR A 210 -12.48 -11.87 24.64
N GLY A 211 -12.64 -11.68 23.33
CA GLY A 211 -12.18 -10.48 22.64
C GLY A 211 -13.24 -9.93 21.71
N ILE A 212 -13.28 -8.62 21.56
CA ILE A 212 -14.15 -7.93 20.62
C ILE A 212 -13.32 -6.94 19.82
N PHE A 213 -13.32 -7.09 18.48
CA PHE A 213 -12.77 -6.07 17.61
C PHE A 213 -13.74 -4.88 17.54
N THR A 214 -13.23 -3.72 17.90
CA THR A 214 -14.01 -2.48 17.93
C THR A 214 -13.46 -1.51 16.90
N ASP A 215 -14.27 -1.15 15.93
CA ASP A 215 -13.89 -0.34 14.79
C ASP A 215 -14.88 0.77 14.49
N ILE A 216 -14.41 1.73 13.72
CA ILE A 216 -15.17 2.82 13.12
C ILE A 216 -15.34 2.55 11.62
N SER A 217 -16.31 1.83 11.25
CA SER A 217 -16.99 1.63 9.94
C SER A 217 -16.25 1.75 8.60
N LEU A 218 -14.97 2.13 8.51
CA LEU A 218 -14.26 2.22 7.23
C LEU A 218 -13.38 0.98 7.02
N PRO A 219 -13.69 0.10 6.04
CA PRO A 219 -12.90 -1.08 5.74
C PRO A 219 -11.59 -0.69 5.03
N THR A 220 -10.58 -0.33 5.79
CA THR A 220 -9.23 -0.10 5.27
C THR A 220 -8.41 -1.38 5.27
N ALA A 221 -7.39 -1.44 4.39
CA ALA A 221 -6.56 -2.64 4.28
C ALA A 221 -5.84 -2.97 5.60
N PHE A 222 -5.30 -1.99 6.29
CA PHE A 222 -4.60 -2.20 7.57
C PHE A 222 -5.52 -2.79 8.66
N LYS A 223 -6.79 -2.35 8.75
CA LYS A 223 -7.76 -2.91 9.70
C LYS A 223 -8.11 -4.36 9.42
N ARG A 224 -8.26 -4.71 8.12
CA ARG A 224 -8.45 -6.11 7.72
C ARG A 224 -7.28 -6.98 8.14
N LEU A 225 -6.04 -6.49 7.97
CA LEU A 225 -4.83 -7.20 8.38
C LEU A 225 -4.74 -7.33 9.91
N MET A 226 -5.06 -6.29 10.67
CA MET A 226 -5.16 -6.37 12.14
C MET A 226 -6.18 -7.42 12.56
N HIS A 227 -7.39 -7.37 12.02
CA HIS A 227 -8.43 -8.34 12.32
C HIS A 227 -8.02 -9.77 11.94
N GLN A 228 -7.35 -9.95 10.79
CA GLN A 228 -6.78 -11.23 10.39
C GLN A 228 -5.80 -11.76 11.46
N GLY A 229 -4.92 -10.92 11.97
CA GLY A 229 -3.99 -11.28 13.04
C GLY A 229 -4.70 -11.68 14.33
N LEU A 230 -5.76 -10.94 14.73
CA LEU A 230 -6.60 -11.30 15.87
C LEU A 230 -7.21 -12.69 15.70
N VAL A 231 -7.82 -12.97 14.55
CA VAL A 231 -8.45 -14.28 14.27
C VAL A 231 -7.42 -15.41 14.33
N GLN A 232 -6.32 -15.29 13.60
CA GLN A 232 -5.28 -16.32 13.55
C GLN A 232 -4.73 -16.67 14.95
N GLN A 233 -4.43 -15.65 15.76
CA GLN A 233 -3.87 -15.90 17.09
C GLN A 233 -4.91 -16.38 18.07
N SER A 234 -6.16 -15.93 17.94
CA SER A 234 -7.27 -16.39 18.80
C SER A 234 -7.55 -17.89 18.62
N GLU A 235 -7.48 -18.40 17.38
CA GLU A 235 -7.59 -19.83 17.09
C GLU A 235 -6.48 -20.65 17.79
N ILE A 236 -5.26 -20.09 17.86
CA ILE A 236 -4.11 -20.75 18.50
C ILE A 236 -4.22 -20.70 20.03
N SER A 237 -4.62 -19.55 20.58
CA SER A 237 -4.59 -19.28 22.01
C SER A 237 -5.88 -19.68 22.73
N GLY A 238 -6.95 -19.99 22.00
CA GLY A 238 -8.26 -20.33 22.56
C GLY A 238 -9.09 -19.12 23.05
N LEU A 239 -8.65 -17.89 22.75
CA LEU A 239 -9.45 -16.69 23.02
C LEU A 239 -10.66 -16.68 22.10
N LYS A 240 -11.85 -16.44 22.65
CA LYS A 240 -13.11 -16.43 21.88
C LYS A 240 -13.40 -15.04 21.35
N LEU A 241 -13.28 -14.84 20.03
CA LEU A 241 -13.71 -13.59 19.42
C LEU A 241 -15.24 -13.54 19.34
N LEU A 242 -15.80 -12.49 19.92
CA LEU A 242 -17.22 -12.15 19.83
C LEU A 242 -17.48 -11.28 18.58
N PRO A 243 -18.74 -11.11 18.14
CA PRO A 243 -19.07 -10.25 17.02
C PRO A 243 -18.51 -8.82 17.20
N ALA A 244 -17.91 -8.27 16.13
CA ALA A 244 -17.29 -6.96 16.17
C ALA A 244 -18.30 -5.84 16.50
N LEU A 245 -17.86 -4.83 17.24
CA LEU A 245 -18.61 -3.61 17.49
C LEU A 245 -18.19 -2.54 16.49
N ASN A 246 -19.13 -2.15 15.63
CA ASN A 246 -18.93 -1.05 14.68
C ASN A 246 -19.49 0.25 15.26
N ILE A 247 -18.61 1.07 15.79
CA ILE A 247 -18.97 2.37 16.36
C ILE A 247 -18.76 3.44 15.29
N SER A 248 -19.77 3.69 14.45
CA SER A 248 -19.69 4.71 13.41
C SER A 248 -19.79 6.11 13.98
N TYR A 249 -18.71 6.87 13.99
CA TYR A 249 -18.72 8.29 14.37
C TYR A 249 -17.96 9.21 13.39
N TRP A 250 -17.50 8.70 12.26
CA TRP A 250 -16.98 9.54 11.19
C TRP A 250 -18.15 10.14 10.43
N GLY A 251 -18.34 11.49 10.56
CA GLY A 251 -19.16 12.25 9.67
C GLY A 251 -18.39 12.60 8.39
N GLU A 252 -19.07 13.16 7.41
CA GLU A 252 -18.50 13.57 6.11
C GLU A 252 -17.38 14.62 6.22
N ASP A 253 -17.17 15.22 7.39
CA ASP A 253 -16.24 16.33 7.65
C ASP A 253 -14.95 15.92 8.37
N ALA A 254 -14.39 14.74 8.08
CA ALA A 254 -13.06 14.34 8.61
C ALA A 254 -11.92 15.33 8.24
N ARG A 255 -12.21 16.34 7.43
CA ARG A 255 -11.26 17.35 6.93
C ARG A 255 -10.86 18.39 7.97
N GLU A 256 -11.72 18.69 8.90
CA GLU A 256 -11.44 19.65 9.99
C GLU A 256 -10.94 18.87 11.21
N GLY A 257 -9.90 19.31 11.87
CA GLY A 257 -9.31 18.67 13.04
C GLY A 257 -10.31 18.31 14.13
N GLU A 258 -9.86 17.64 15.20
CA GLU A 258 -10.71 17.29 16.34
C GLU A 258 -11.26 18.58 16.99
N THR A 259 -12.59 18.77 16.92
CA THR A 259 -13.29 19.84 17.64
C THR A 259 -13.96 19.25 18.88
N GLU A 260 -14.28 20.11 19.87
CA GLU A 260 -15.01 19.66 21.08
C GLU A 260 -16.37 19.04 20.73
N GLU A 261 -17.07 19.59 19.74
CA GLU A 261 -18.35 19.03 19.28
C GLU A 261 -18.20 17.63 18.71
N ARG A 262 -17.15 17.39 17.93
CA ARG A 262 -16.81 16.06 17.37
C ARG A 262 -16.45 15.09 18.48
N ARG A 263 -15.63 15.51 19.42
CA ARG A 263 -15.28 14.71 20.59
C ARG A 263 -16.51 14.32 21.37
N GLN A 264 -17.42 15.28 21.63
CA GLN A 264 -18.69 15.02 22.34
C GLN A 264 -19.60 14.06 21.56
N CYS A 265 -19.65 14.18 20.24
CA CYS A 265 -20.38 13.24 19.38
C CYS A 265 -19.81 11.82 19.50
N LYS A 266 -18.49 11.64 19.48
CA LYS A 266 -17.83 10.35 19.67
C LYS A 266 -18.15 9.75 21.04
N LEU A 267 -18.04 10.53 22.10
CA LEU A 267 -18.39 10.11 23.48
C LEU A 267 -19.84 9.62 23.56
N THR A 268 -20.78 10.37 22.99
CA THR A 268 -22.20 10.02 22.99
C THR A 268 -22.46 8.72 22.24
N LYS A 269 -21.82 8.52 21.08
CA LYS A 269 -21.98 7.30 20.29
C LYS A 269 -21.40 6.07 21.00
N VAL A 270 -20.22 6.20 21.61
CA VAL A 270 -19.63 5.10 22.40
C VAL A 270 -20.50 4.79 23.62
N ALA A 271 -21.06 5.82 24.30
CA ALA A 271 -21.98 5.64 25.40
C ALA A 271 -23.24 4.84 25.02
N GLY A 272 -23.70 4.95 23.77
CA GLY A 272 -24.83 4.15 23.26
C GLY A 272 -24.58 2.63 23.24
N TYR A 273 -23.32 2.20 23.38
CA TYR A 273 -22.95 0.77 23.45
C TYR A 273 -22.76 0.25 24.90
N LEU A 274 -22.96 1.09 25.92
CA LEU A 274 -22.71 0.71 27.31
C LEU A 274 -23.52 -0.50 27.77
N ASP A 275 -24.78 -0.62 27.35
CA ASP A 275 -25.62 -1.77 27.74
C ASP A 275 -25.12 -3.06 27.12
N ILE A 276 -24.65 -3.00 25.87
CA ILE A 276 -24.00 -4.14 25.22
C ILE A 276 -22.72 -4.48 25.98
N ILE A 277 -21.88 -3.49 26.27
CA ILE A 277 -20.60 -3.71 26.99
C ILE A 277 -20.85 -4.31 28.37
N ARG A 278 -21.87 -3.85 29.13
CA ARG A 278 -22.24 -4.41 30.44
C ARG A 278 -22.75 -5.86 30.38
N SER A 279 -23.28 -6.26 29.23
CA SER A 279 -23.77 -7.62 29.00
C SER A 279 -22.68 -8.61 28.59
N LEU A 280 -21.46 -8.13 28.32
CA LEU A 280 -20.35 -8.97 27.88
C LEU A 280 -19.92 -9.95 28.99
N PRO A 281 -19.40 -11.13 28.62
CA PRO A 281 -18.78 -12.03 29.57
C PRO A 281 -17.67 -11.35 30.36
N GLN A 282 -17.45 -11.79 31.60
CA GLN A 282 -16.28 -11.41 32.36
C GLN A 282 -14.99 -11.78 31.58
N ARG A 283 -13.90 -11.07 31.85
CA ARG A 283 -12.60 -11.26 31.15
C ARG A 283 -12.67 -11.02 29.65
N THR A 284 -13.44 -10.03 29.24
CA THR A 284 -13.49 -9.56 27.84
C THR A 284 -12.51 -8.41 27.64
N VAL A 285 -11.84 -8.39 26.49
CA VAL A 285 -10.98 -7.29 26.03
C VAL A 285 -11.56 -6.64 24.76
N LEU A 286 -11.55 -5.31 24.71
CA LEU A 286 -11.84 -4.51 23.52
C LEU A 286 -10.55 -4.27 22.74
N PHE A 287 -10.46 -4.82 21.55
CA PHE A 287 -9.40 -4.55 20.58
C PHE A 287 -9.83 -3.35 19.70
N CYS A 288 -9.43 -2.16 20.11
CA CYS A 288 -9.79 -0.93 19.40
C CYS A 288 -8.86 -0.71 18.20
N ALA A 289 -9.43 -0.60 17.01
CA ALA A 289 -8.65 -0.46 15.77
C ALA A 289 -7.78 0.82 15.73
N GLN A 290 -8.12 1.84 16.52
CA GLN A 290 -7.42 3.12 16.57
C GLN A 290 -7.28 3.63 18.01
N SER A 291 -6.24 4.43 18.24
CA SER A 291 -5.91 4.96 19.57
C SER A 291 -6.93 5.96 20.10
N ASP A 292 -7.51 6.79 19.24
CA ASP A 292 -8.55 7.75 19.62
C ASP A 292 -9.84 7.02 20.09
N LEU A 293 -10.21 5.95 19.39
CA LEU A 293 -11.34 5.11 19.80
C LEU A 293 -11.08 4.46 21.17
N ALA A 294 -9.87 3.95 21.40
CA ALA A 294 -9.49 3.36 22.68
C ALA A 294 -9.53 4.39 23.82
N ASP A 295 -9.02 5.62 23.60
CA ASP A 295 -9.11 6.71 24.58
C ASP A 295 -10.54 7.07 24.92
N ILE A 296 -11.42 7.20 23.91
CA ILE A 296 -12.84 7.49 24.10
C ILE A 296 -13.55 6.35 24.82
N CYS A 297 -13.26 5.10 24.47
CA CYS A 297 -13.78 3.94 25.19
C CYS A 297 -13.39 3.99 26.68
N CYS A 298 -12.12 4.20 27.00
CA CYS A 298 -11.65 4.33 28.37
C CYS A 298 -12.36 5.48 29.13
N GLN A 299 -12.56 6.61 28.46
CA GLN A 299 -13.23 7.77 29.07
C GLN A 299 -14.69 7.46 29.38
N VAL A 300 -15.44 6.90 28.43
CA VAL A 300 -16.87 6.57 28.60
C VAL A 300 -17.05 5.48 29.65
N LEU A 301 -16.24 4.43 29.62
CA LEU A 301 -16.27 3.33 30.59
C LEU A 301 -16.04 3.85 32.00
N SER A 302 -14.95 4.60 32.22
CA SER A 302 -14.62 5.15 33.54
C SER A 302 -15.70 6.08 34.09
N ALA A 303 -16.28 6.95 33.25
CA ALA A 303 -17.37 7.84 33.62
C ALA A 303 -18.66 7.09 34.04
N ASN A 304 -18.80 5.83 33.63
CA ASN A 304 -19.95 4.96 33.93
C ASN A 304 -19.61 3.85 34.93
N GLY A 305 -18.53 3.98 35.67
CA GLY A 305 -18.18 3.06 36.77
C GLY A 305 -17.55 1.74 36.32
N ILE A 306 -17.19 1.61 35.02
CA ILE A 306 -16.52 0.43 34.46
C ILE A 306 -15.03 0.78 34.35
N MET A 307 -14.17 0.07 35.04
CA MET A 307 -12.74 0.39 35.08
C MET A 307 -11.97 -0.41 34.02
N PRO A 308 -11.37 0.28 33.00
CA PRO A 308 -10.46 -0.39 32.07
C PRO A 308 -9.30 -1.07 32.81
N GLY A 309 -8.92 -2.26 32.36
CA GLY A 309 -7.88 -3.09 32.97
C GLY A 309 -8.34 -3.90 34.19
N ARG A 310 -9.49 -3.57 34.81
CA ARG A 310 -10.05 -4.32 35.94
C ARG A 310 -11.35 -5.05 35.57
N ASP A 311 -12.30 -4.31 35.03
CA ASP A 311 -13.65 -4.86 34.72
C ASP A 311 -13.72 -5.28 33.24
N ILE A 312 -13.00 -4.61 32.37
CA ILE A 312 -12.87 -4.90 30.95
C ILE A 312 -11.49 -4.44 30.44
N GLY A 313 -10.87 -5.24 29.59
CA GLY A 313 -9.60 -4.85 28.95
C GLY A 313 -9.85 -3.87 27.78
N VAL A 314 -8.95 -2.92 27.59
CA VAL A 314 -8.95 -2.03 26.43
C VAL A 314 -7.52 -1.94 25.89
N ILE A 315 -7.35 -2.24 24.60
CA ILE A 315 -6.08 -2.13 23.90
C ILE A 315 -6.27 -1.45 22.55
N ALA A 316 -5.43 -0.48 22.25
CA ALA A 316 -5.35 0.15 20.94
C ALA A 316 -4.44 -0.65 20.00
N LEU A 317 -4.88 -0.94 18.79
CA LEU A 317 -4.12 -1.73 17.80
C LEU A 317 -3.25 -0.87 16.85
N ASP A 318 -3.49 0.43 16.83
CA ASP A 318 -2.71 1.39 16.04
C ASP A 318 -2.59 2.68 16.82
N CYS A 319 -1.41 2.92 17.37
CA CYS A 319 -1.10 4.12 18.11
C CYS A 319 0.08 4.84 17.45
N ASN A 320 -0.23 5.73 16.53
CA ASN A 320 0.75 6.58 15.88
C ASN A 320 1.02 7.86 16.67
N THR A 321 0.06 8.28 17.49
CA THR A 321 0.16 9.40 18.43
C THR A 321 -0.48 8.99 19.74
N PRO A 322 0.24 9.02 20.86
CA PRO A 322 -0.39 8.81 22.17
C PRO A 322 -1.53 9.80 22.36
N GLY A 323 -2.72 9.27 22.67
CA GLY A 323 -3.84 10.11 23.10
C GLY A 323 -3.52 10.79 24.45
N PRO A 324 -4.40 11.71 24.91
CA PRO A 324 -4.21 12.39 26.21
C PRO A 324 -4.21 11.43 27.39
N ARG A 325 -4.70 10.23 27.24
CA ARG A 325 -4.65 9.15 28.24
C ARG A 325 -3.71 8.05 27.78
N ALA A 326 -2.96 7.53 28.72
CA ALA A 326 -2.16 6.35 28.48
C ALA A 326 -3.07 5.12 28.38
N VAL A 327 -3.21 4.56 27.20
CA VAL A 327 -3.95 3.33 26.90
C VAL A 327 -2.97 2.28 26.44
N THR A 328 -3.09 1.06 26.94
CA THR A 328 -2.30 -0.10 26.50
C THR A 328 -2.42 -0.24 24.98
N THR A 329 -1.30 -0.38 24.30
CA THR A 329 -1.28 -0.17 22.84
C THR A 329 -0.28 -1.06 22.11
N ILE A 330 -0.62 -1.37 20.87
CA ILE A 330 0.30 -1.84 19.85
C ILE A 330 0.79 -0.62 19.05
N THR A 331 2.09 -0.42 19.02
CA THR A 331 2.73 0.68 18.29
C THR A 331 3.61 0.16 17.17
N TYR A 332 3.90 1.03 16.20
CA TYR A 332 4.77 0.72 15.08
C TYR A 332 5.80 1.85 14.90
N ASP A 333 7.00 1.48 14.45
CA ASP A 333 8.05 2.46 14.14
C ASP A 333 7.84 3.03 12.71
N ILE A 334 6.94 4.01 12.59
CA ILE A 334 6.68 4.71 11.34
C ILE A 334 7.92 5.49 10.88
N ALA A 335 8.74 5.99 11.82
CA ALA A 335 9.95 6.69 11.49
C ALA A 335 10.93 5.76 10.75
N ALA A 336 11.13 4.54 11.26
CA ALA A 336 11.95 3.54 10.59
C ALA A 336 11.36 3.12 9.21
N GLN A 337 10.04 3.00 9.10
CA GLN A 337 9.36 2.70 7.84
C GLN A 337 9.63 3.79 6.79
N VAL A 338 9.39 5.06 7.14
CA VAL A 338 9.60 6.21 6.24
C VAL A 338 11.07 6.32 5.87
N HIS A 339 11.98 6.18 6.84
CA HIS A 339 13.41 6.21 6.60
C HIS A 339 13.84 5.12 5.60
N ALA A 340 13.40 3.88 5.78
CA ALA A 340 13.73 2.78 4.88
C ALA A 340 13.17 3.00 3.46
N ALA A 341 11.96 3.55 3.32
CA ALA A 341 11.40 3.90 2.04
C ALA A 341 12.20 5.02 1.33
N LEU A 342 12.68 6.02 2.08
CA LEU A 342 13.55 7.09 1.57
C LEU A 342 14.93 6.57 1.17
N GLU A 343 15.55 5.70 1.98
CA GLU A 343 16.82 5.05 1.62
C GLU A 343 16.68 4.22 0.32
N TYR A 344 15.63 3.39 0.23
CA TYR A 344 15.33 2.67 -1.02
C TYR A 344 15.14 3.62 -2.20
N ALA A 345 14.41 4.71 -2.02
CA ALA A 345 14.11 5.69 -3.05
C ALA A 345 15.39 6.32 -3.64
N THR A 346 16.43 6.49 -2.83
CA THR A 346 17.69 7.16 -3.17
C THR A 346 18.84 6.21 -3.52
N ASP A 347 18.74 4.92 -3.18
CA ASP A 347 19.77 3.93 -3.44
C ASP A 347 19.84 3.53 -4.94
N HIS A 348 20.73 4.10 -5.68
CA HIS A 348 20.93 3.81 -7.10
C HIS A 348 21.45 2.39 -7.41
N SER A 349 21.87 1.62 -6.41
CA SER A 349 22.32 0.24 -6.59
C SER A 349 21.16 -0.74 -6.80
N ILE A 350 19.96 -0.38 -6.34
CA ILE A 350 18.76 -1.20 -6.46
C ILE A 350 18.01 -0.83 -7.75
N SER A 351 17.79 -1.83 -8.62
CA SER A 351 17.01 -1.64 -9.84
C SER A 351 15.54 -1.30 -9.54
N PRO A 352 14.93 -0.33 -10.24
CA PRO A 352 13.49 -0.05 -10.14
C PRO A 352 12.58 -1.25 -10.47
N LEU A 353 13.10 -2.24 -11.17
CA LEU A 353 12.36 -3.46 -11.54
C LEU A 353 12.47 -4.57 -10.51
N LYS A 354 13.38 -4.44 -9.54
CA LYS A 354 13.52 -5.40 -8.44
C LYS A 354 12.55 -4.98 -7.34
N ALA A 355 11.55 -5.81 -7.06
CA ALA A 355 10.67 -5.62 -5.92
C ALA A 355 11.45 -5.81 -4.60
N VAL A 356 11.22 -4.92 -3.65
CA VAL A 356 11.73 -5.00 -2.28
C VAL A 356 10.52 -5.03 -1.35
N GLN A 357 10.50 -5.99 -0.43
CA GLN A 357 9.44 -6.07 0.57
C GLN A 357 10.08 -6.08 1.94
N GLN A 358 9.68 -5.11 2.77
CA GLN A 358 10.15 -4.97 4.13
C GLN A 358 8.95 -4.75 5.06
N TYR A 359 8.93 -5.49 6.17
CA TYR A 359 7.91 -5.39 7.19
C TYR A 359 8.53 -4.86 8.48
N PHE A 360 7.82 -3.95 9.14
CA PHE A 360 8.21 -3.34 10.41
C PHE A 360 7.36 -3.94 11.51
N PRO A 361 7.98 -4.64 12.47
CA PRO A 361 7.26 -5.36 13.50
C PRO A 361 6.58 -4.39 14.48
N PRO A 362 5.46 -4.82 15.08
CA PRO A 362 4.82 -4.06 16.15
C PRO A 362 5.58 -4.19 17.47
N THR A 363 5.34 -3.23 18.37
CA THR A 363 5.74 -3.27 19.78
C THR A 363 4.52 -3.13 20.68
N PHE A 364 4.58 -3.78 21.84
CA PHE A 364 3.53 -3.71 22.85
C PHE A 364 3.97 -2.77 23.99
N THR A 365 3.10 -1.85 24.37
CA THR A 365 3.31 -0.96 25.51
C THR A 365 2.11 -1.03 26.46
N ASP A 366 2.36 -1.40 27.70
CA ASP A 366 1.31 -1.53 28.73
C ASP A 366 1.16 -0.23 29.52
N TYR A 367 -0.10 0.19 29.65
CA TYR A 367 -0.50 1.34 30.48
C TYR A 367 -1.61 0.95 31.48
N ASN A 368 -1.71 -0.33 31.83
CA ASN A 368 -2.67 -0.86 32.81
C ASN A 368 -4.15 -0.70 32.40
N THR A 369 -4.45 -0.66 31.11
CA THR A 369 -5.82 -0.74 30.61
C THR A 369 -6.18 -2.13 30.04
N LEU A 370 -5.23 -3.06 30.10
CA LEU A 370 -5.36 -4.45 29.70
C LEU A 370 -5.16 -5.37 30.90
#